data_293320654ce50c786a846556b6be38cb
#
_entry.id   293320654ce50c786a846556b6be38cb
#
_cell.length_a   1.000
_cell.length_b   1.000
_cell.length_c   1.000
_cell.angle_alpha   90.00
_cell.angle_beta   90.00
_cell.angle_gamma   90.00
#
_symmetry.space_group_name_H-M   'P 1'
#
loop_
_entity.id
_entity.type
_entity.pdbx_description
1 polymer ?
#
loop_
_entity_poly.entity_id
_entity_poly.type
_entity_poly.pdbx_seq_one_letter_code
_entity_poly.pdbx_strand_id
1 'polypeptide(L)'
;AVFSEADRKSPHVQLADQAVCIGAPPSRASYLNMDKIIAAAKETGADAIHPGYGFLSENDQFAAAVGKAGLIFIGPSPESISMMGNKLAAKKAAKEFQIPMVPGTDTPIADIHEVEKIAAQIGYPLLIKAAAGGGGKGMRIVRQPEDLASQVEQHCHRLRRAEVIVERGPESPRVWRFPIQPPLAG
;
A
#
# COMPACT_ATOMS: atom_id res chain seq x y z
N ALA A 1 17.97 17.14 -0.81
CA ALA A 1 17.41 16.03 -0.02
C ALA A 1 16.86 16.53 1.32
N VAL A 2 15.88 15.80 1.91
CA VAL A 2 15.44 16.04 3.30
C VAL A 2 15.85 14.86 4.18
N PHE A 3 16.14 15.12 5.46
CA PHE A 3 16.58 14.08 6.39
C PHE A 3 16.17 14.39 7.83
N SER A 4 15.96 13.33 8.65
CA SER A 4 15.83 13.45 10.10
C SER A 4 17.21 13.54 10.75
N GLU A 5 17.27 14.00 12.00
CA GLU A 5 18.54 14.08 12.76
C GLU A 5 19.31 12.74 12.79
N ALA A 6 18.59 11.61 12.81
CA ALA A 6 19.21 10.28 12.81
C ALA A 6 19.91 9.95 11.48
N ASP A 7 19.42 10.51 10.38
CA ASP A 7 19.86 10.16 9.02
C ASP A 7 20.94 11.10 8.46
N ARG A 8 21.46 12.02 9.27
CA ARG A 8 22.46 13.05 8.87
C ARG A 8 23.65 12.51 8.08
N LYS A 9 24.03 11.25 8.33
CA LYS A 9 25.17 10.59 7.67
C LYS A 9 24.74 9.61 6.57
N SER A 10 23.46 9.56 6.25
CA SER A 10 22.94 8.64 5.25
C SER A 10 23.40 9.01 3.83
N PRO A 11 23.56 8.05 2.92
CA PRO A 11 24.08 8.29 1.57
C PRO A 11 23.32 9.36 0.77
N HIS A 12 22.01 9.40 0.88
CA HIS A 12 21.17 10.38 0.18
C HIS A 12 21.45 11.83 0.60
N VAL A 13 21.88 12.03 1.87
CA VAL A 13 22.28 13.36 2.36
C VAL A 13 23.63 13.76 1.79
N GLN A 14 24.55 12.81 1.69
CA GLN A 14 25.93 13.06 1.20
C GLN A 14 25.98 13.26 -0.33
N LEU A 15 25.06 12.61 -1.07
CA LEU A 15 25.00 12.67 -2.52
C LEU A 15 24.20 13.86 -3.06
N ALA A 16 23.39 14.50 -2.23
CA ALA A 16 22.58 15.63 -2.63
C ALA A 16 23.39 16.94 -2.68
N ASP A 17 23.11 17.81 -3.64
CA ASP A 17 23.69 19.14 -3.72
C ASP A 17 23.30 20.01 -2.52
N GLN A 18 22.08 19.82 -2.02
CA GLN A 18 21.58 20.48 -0.81
C GLN A 18 20.81 19.48 0.05
N ALA A 19 20.95 19.60 1.38
CA ALA A 19 20.24 18.74 2.31
C ALA A 19 19.70 19.55 3.49
N VAL A 20 18.40 19.37 3.79
CA VAL A 20 17.68 20.07 4.86
C VAL A 20 17.27 19.11 5.95
N CYS A 21 17.64 19.41 7.19
CA CYS A 21 17.18 18.65 8.36
C CYS A 21 15.74 19.05 8.69
N ILE A 22 14.80 18.12 8.56
CA ILE A 22 13.37 18.37 8.77
C ILE A 22 12.88 17.98 10.18
N GLY A 23 13.77 17.58 11.07
CA GLY A 23 13.45 17.39 12.49
C GLY A 23 14.00 16.14 13.13
N ALA A 24 13.47 15.86 14.31
CA ALA A 24 13.87 14.75 15.17
C ALA A 24 13.62 13.37 14.52
N PRO A 25 14.29 12.29 15.01
CA PRO A 25 14.22 10.95 14.44
C PRO A 25 12.84 10.33 14.27
N PRO A 26 11.83 10.57 15.17
CA PRO A 26 10.51 10.02 14.97
C PRO A 26 9.87 10.51 13.65
N SER A 27 9.32 9.59 12.84
CA SER A 27 8.76 9.90 11.50
C SER A 27 7.69 10.98 11.54
N ARG A 28 6.87 11.02 12.61
CA ARG A 28 5.85 12.06 12.79
C ARG A 28 6.43 13.46 12.97
N ALA A 29 7.65 13.56 13.47
CA ALA A 29 8.34 14.83 13.69
C ALA A 29 9.17 15.27 12.47
N SER A 30 9.31 14.39 11.47
CA SER A 30 10.15 14.58 10.26
C SER A 30 9.42 14.13 8.99
N TYR A 31 9.62 12.90 8.53
CA TYR A 31 9.17 12.40 7.22
C TYR A 31 7.65 12.30 7.01
N LEU A 32 6.84 12.35 8.08
CA LEU A 32 5.37 12.42 7.99
C LEU A 32 4.84 13.85 8.23
N ASN A 33 5.73 14.84 8.37
CA ASN A 33 5.35 16.24 8.52
C ASN A 33 5.37 16.93 7.16
N MET A 34 4.19 17.05 6.54
CA MET A 34 4.01 17.62 5.21
C MET A 34 4.50 19.07 5.12
N ASP A 35 4.21 19.88 6.15
CA ASP A 35 4.55 21.31 6.16
C ASP A 35 6.06 21.52 6.16
N LYS A 36 6.81 20.72 6.91
CA LYS A 36 8.27 20.81 6.95
C LYS A 36 8.90 20.40 5.63
N ILE A 37 8.35 19.39 4.96
CA ILE A 37 8.86 18.96 3.65
C ILE A 37 8.60 20.03 2.59
N ILE A 38 7.39 20.60 2.58
CA ILE A 38 7.02 21.68 1.66
C ILE A 38 7.85 22.94 1.94
N ALA A 39 8.06 23.29 3.20
CA ALA A 39 8.91 24.42 3.59
C ALA A 39 10.34 24.23 3.13
N ALA A 40 10.92 23.03 3.32
CA ALA A 40 12.27 22.72 2.83
C ALA A 40 12.39 22.84 1.31
N ALA A 41 11.38 22.38 0.56
CA ALA A 41 11.36 22.53 -0.89
C ALA A 41 11.34 24.00 -1.32
N LYS A 42 10.53 24.83 -0.67
CA LYS A 42 10.47 26.27 -0.95
C LYS A 42 11.78 26.99 -0.57
N GLU A 43 12.35 26.67 0.57
CA GLU A 43 13.60 27.23 1.06
C GLU A 43 14.78 26.98 0.09
N THR A 44 14.81 25.78 -0.49
CA THR A 44 15.86 25.37 -1.43
C THR A 44 15.57 25.76 -2.88
N GLY A 45 14.42 26.38 -3.18
CA GLY A 45 14.01 26.76 -4.53
C GLY A 45 13.70 25.55 -5.43
N ALA A 46 13.28 24.44 -4.86
CA ALA A 46 12.93 23.26 -5.64
C ALA A 46 11.63 23.47 -6.43
N ASP A 47 11.57 22.98 -7.66
CA ASP A 47 10.38 23.02 -8.51
C ASP A 47 9.42 21.86 -8.24
N ALA A 48 9.95 20.76 -7.74
CA ALA A 48 9.21 19.50 -7.56
C ALA A 48 9.62 18.74 -6.31
N ILE A 49 8.71 17.88 -5.83
CA ILE A 49 8.96 16.94 -4.73
C ILE A 49 8.77 15.51 -5.26
N HIS A 50 9.84 14.71 -5.21
CA HIS A 50 9.77 13.26 -5.37
C HIS A 50 9.53 12.65 -3.98
N PRO A 51 8.39 11.97 -3.73
CA PRO A 51 8.04 11.50 -2.38
C PRO A 51 8.85 10.30 -1.92
N GLY A 52 9.70 9.76 -2.76
CA GLY A 52 10.45 8.55 -2.47
C GLY A 52 9.55 7.32 -2.43
N TYR A 53 9.83 6.43 -1.48
CA TYR A 53 9.16 5.18 -1.27
C TYR A 53 8.70 5.08 0.20
N GLY A 54 7.44 4.74 0.42
CA GLY A 54 6.84 4.73 1.76
C GLY A 54 6.44 6.13 2.25
N PHE A 55 6.31 6.30 3.55
CA PHE A 55 5.91 7.55 4.22
C PHE A 55 4.71 8.25 3.56
N LEU A 56 4.92 9.35 2.86
CA LEU A 56 3.90 10.17 2.22
C LEU A 56 3.71 9.87 0.71
N SER A 57 4.41 8.88 0.16
CA SER A 57 4.34 8.57 -1.28
C SER A 57 2.95 8.14 -1.75
N GLU A 58 2.15 7.56 -0.86
CA GLU A 58 0.78 7.11 -1.13
C GLU A 58 -0.26 7.98 -0.38
N ASN A 59 0.11 9.21 -0.04
CA ASN A 59 -0.76 10.14 0.68
C ASN A 59 -1.34 11.18 -0.27
N ASP A 60 -2.64 11.09 -0.54
CA ASP A 60 -3.37 11.99 -1.43
C ASP A 60 -3.41 13.44 -0.92
N GLN A 61 -3.49 13.63 0.41
CA GLN A 61 -3.48 14.95 1.02
C GLN A 61 -2.12 15.63 0.83
N PHE A 62 -1.02 14.87 0.93
CA PHE A 62 0.32 15.41 0.66
C PHE A 62 0.48 15.81 -0.80
N ALA A 63 0.07 14.97 -1.75
CA ALA A 63 0.12 15.29 -3.17
C ALA A 63 -0.69 16.57 -3.48
N ALA A 64 -1.88 16.70 -2.90
CA ALA A 64 -2.70 17.91 -3.03
C ALA A 64 -2.04 19.14 -2.38
N ALA A 65 -1.42 19.00 -1.22
CA ALA A 65 -0.75 20.09 -0.52
C ALA A 65 0.49 20.59 -1.30
N VAL A 66 1.25 19.70 -1.92
CA VAL A 66 2.37 20.03 -2.79
C VAL A 66 1.90 20.90 -3.98
N GLY A 67 0.82 20.47 -4.66
CA GLY A 67 0.23 21.24 -5.75
C GLY A 67 -0.27 22.63 -5.32
N LYS A 68 -0.97 22.70 -4.17
CA LYS A 68 -1.42 23.98 -3.60
C LYS A 68 -0.26 24.91 -3.23
N ALA A 69 0.90 24.36 -2.91
CA ALA A 69 2.10 25.13 -2.61
C ALA A 69 2.81 25.68 -3.87
N GLY A 70 2.31 25.37 -5.07
CA GLY A 70 2.90 25.76 -6.35
C GLY A 70 4.06 24.86 -6.78
N LEU A 71 4.18 23.66 -6.19
CA LEU A 71 5.23 22.68 -6.49
C LEU A 71 4.65 21.50 -7.28
N ILE A 72 5.50 20.81 -8.03
CA ILE A 72 5.13 19.60 -8.76
C ILE A 72 5.30 18.38 -7.85
N PHE A 73 4.24 17.60 -7.65
CA PHE A 73 4.35 16.27 -7.03
C PHE A 73 4.75 15.26 -8.11
N ILE A 74 5.91 14.64 -7.97
CA ILE A 74 6.40 13.63 -8.92
C ILE A 74 5.74 12.29 -8.56
N GLY A 75 4.59 12.02 -9.17
CA GLY A 75 3.77 10.84 -8.90
C GLY A 75 2.37 10.98 -9.49
N PRO A 76 1.46 10.04 -9.13
CA PRO A 76 0.06 10.10 -9.55
C PRO A 76 -0.68 11.32 -9.00
N SER A 77 -1.82 11.67 -9.60
CA SER A 77 -2.68 12.72 -9.07
C SER A 77 -3.25 12.34 -7.69
N PRO A 78 -3.64 13.32 -6.84
CA PRO A 78 -4.26 13.04 -5.55
C PRO A 78 -5.49 12.13 -5.67
N GLU A 79 -6.30 12.31 -6.73
CA GLU A 79 -7.49 11.49 -7.00
C GLU A 79 -7.10 10.04 -7.32
N SER A 80 -6.06 9.84 -8.11
CA SER A 80 -5.54 8.50 -8.43
C SER A 80 -4.99 7.79 -7.20
N ILE A 81 -4.26 8.51 -6.35
CA ILE A 81 -3.74 7.96 -5.08
C ILE A 81 -4.90 7.56 -4.18
N SER A 82 -5.90 8.43 -4.00
CA SER A 82 -7.06 8.16 -3.16
C SER A 82 -7.87 6.97 -3.66
N MET A 83 -8.11 6.90 -4.97
CA MET A 83 -8.85 5.81 -5.61
C MET A 83 -8.12 4.47 -5.45
N MET A 84 -6.81 4.44 -5.72
CA MET A 84 -6.02 3.21 -5.63
C MET A 84 -5.70 2.80 -4.19
N GLY A 85 -5.66 3.76 -3.27
CA GLY A 85 -5.52 3.50 -1.83
C GLY A 85 -6.75 2.84 -1.21
N ASN A 86 -7.92 3.02 -1.81
CA ASN A 86 -9.15 2.34 -1.40
C ASN A 86 -9.34 1.04 -2.19
N LYS A 87 -9.22 -0.10 -1.51
CA LYS A 87 -9.24 -1.43 -2.13
C LYS A 87 -10.54 -1.73 -2.92
N LEU A 88 -11.68 -1.25 -2.42
CA LEU A 88 -12.97 -1.45 -3.09
C LEU A 88 -13.10 -0.53 -4.32
N ALA A 89 -12.67 0.73 -4.19
CA ALA A 89 -12.66 1.67 -5.31
C ALA A 89 -11.69 1.22 -6.41
N ALA A 90 -10.50 0.73 -6.03
CA ALA A 90 -9.53 0.17 -6.96
C ALA A 90 -10.07 -1.06 -7.71
N LYS A 91 -10.75 -1.99 -7.02
CA LYS A 91 -11.42 -3.14 -7.64
C LYS A 91 -12.53 -2.70 -8.60
N LYS A 92 -13.35 -1.72 -8.21
CA LYS A 92 -14.41 -1.18 -9.07
C LYS A 92 -13.82 -0.56 -10.34
N ALA A 93 -12.81 0.29 -10.21
CA ALA A 93 -12.12 0.89 -11.35
C ALA A 93 -11.51 -0.18 -12.26
N ALA A 94 -10.84 -1.20 -11.70
CA ALA A 94 -10.30 -2.30 -12.49
C ALA A 94 -11.37 -3.05 -13.30
N LYS A 95 -12.55 -3.27 -12.72
CA LYS A 95 -13.69 -3.85 -13.44
C LYS A 95 -14.16 -2.98 -14.60
N GLU A 96 -14.31 -1.67 -14.37
CA GLU A 96 -14.75 -0.71 -15.39
C GLU A 96 -13.78 -0.65 -16.58
N PHE A 97 -12.48 -0.76 -16.31
CA PHE A 97 -11.44 -0.79 -17.34
C PHE A 97 -11.15 -2.20 -17.88
N GLN A 98 -11.96 -3.20 -17.54
CA GLN A 98 -11.80 -4.60 -17.96
C GLN A 98 -10.41 -5.19 -17.67
N ILE A 99 -9.78 -4.72 -16.61
CA ILE A 99 -8.48 -5.24 -16.16
C ILE A 99 -8.72 -6.62 -15.54
N PRO A 100 -7.99 -7.66 -15.96
CA PRO A 100 -8.10 -8.99 -15.36
C PRO A 100 -7.80 -8.94 -13.86
N MET A 101 -8.72 -9.49 -13.06
CA MET A 101 -8.57 -9.52 -11.61
C MET A 101 -8.61 -10.97 -11.09
N VAL A 102 -7.96 -11.18 -9.97
CA VAL A 102 -8.07 -12.44 -9.25
C VAL A 102 -9.51 -12.58 -8.72
N PRO A 103 -10.18 -13.71 -8.93
CA PRO A 103 -11.50 -13.97 -8.36
C PRO A 103 -11.50 -13.80 -6.84
N GLY A 104 -12.48 -13.10 -6.32
CA GLY A 104 -12.57 -12.82 -4.87
C GLY A 104 -13.77 -11.96 -4.52
N THR A 105 -13.92 -11.69 -3.23
CA THR A 105 -15.02 -10.87 -2.72
C THR A 105 -14.81 -9.39 -3.01
N ASP A 106 -15.90 -8.71 -3.33
CA ASP A 106 -15.90 -7.25 -3.55
C ASP A 106 -16.20 -6.48 -2.25
N THR A 107 -16.75 -7.17 -1.25
CA THR A 107 -17.08 -6.61 0.07
C THR A 107 -16.49 -7.46 1.18
N PRO A 108 -16.22 -6.88 2.35
CA PRO A 108 -15.85 -7.64 3.52
C PRO A 108 -17.00 -8.55 3.98
N ILE A 109 -16.66 -9.74 4.45
CA ILE A 109 -17.62 -10.74 4.93
C ILE A 109 -17.37 -10.99 6.41
N ALA A 110 -18.45 -10.98 7.18
CA ALA A 110 -18.44 -11.30 8.62
C ALA A 110 -18.97 -12.72 8.91
N ASP A 111 -19.86 -13.25 8.07
CA ASP A 111 -20.49 -14.55 8.26
C ASP A 111 -19.65 -15.67 7.64
N ILE A 112 -19.29 -16.66 8.46
CA ILE A 112 -18.52 -17.83 8.02
C ILE A 112 -19.25 -18.65 6.96
N HIS A 113 -20.56 -18.76 7.01
CA HIS A 113 -21.34 -19.51 6.02
C HIS A 113 -21.33 -18.82 4.65
N GLU A 114 -21.24 -17.48 4.63
CA GLU A 114 -21.06 -16.73 3.40
C GLU A 114 -19.65 -16.95 2.84
N VAL A 115 -18.63 -16.98 3.71
CA VAL A 115 -17.25 -17.31 3.34
C VAL A 115 -17.17 -18.70 2.71
N GLU A 116 -17.85 -19.72 3.29
CA GLU A 116 -17.89 -21.08 2.77
C GLU A 116 -18.54 -21.16 1.37
N LYS A 117 -19.66 -20.46 1.15
CA LYS A 117 -20.32 -20.41 -0.16
C LYS A 117 -19.42 -19.79 -1.24
N ILE A 118 -18.77 -18.69 -0.91
CA ILE A 118 -17.85 -18.02 -1.82
C ILE A 118 -16.61 -18.86 -2.08
N ALA A 119 -16.09 -19.53 -1.04
CA ALA A 119 -14.96 -20.45 -1.16
C ALA A 119 -15.27 -21.60 -2.14
N ALA A 120 -16.49 -22.14 -2.08
CA ALA A 120 -16.94 -23.18 -3.01
C ALA A 120 -17.01 -22.69 -4.48
N GLN A 121 -17.35 -21.42 -4.69
CA GLN A 121 -17.41 -20.82 -6.03
C GLN A 121 -16.03 -20.49 -6.61
N ILE A 122 -15.15 -19.93 -5.77
CA ILE A 122 -13.81 -19.49 -6.18
C ILE A 122 -12.86 -20.69 -6.34
N GLY A 123 -13.05 -21.72 -5.49
CA GLY A 123 -12.17 -22.89 -5.40
C GLY A 123 -10.88 -22.63 -4.61
N TYR A 124 -10.15 -23.70 -4.29
CA TYR A 124 -8.93 -23.66 -3.50
C TYR A 124 -7.69 -23.71 -4.41
N PRO A 125 -6.53 -23.19 -3.91
CA PRO A 125 -6.31 -22.54 -2.63
C PRO A 125 -6.95 -21.15 -2.54
N LEU A 126 -7.28 -20.71 -1.32
CA LEU A 126 -7.81 -19.38 -1.03
C LEU A 126 -6.83 -18.54 -0.24
N LEU A 127 -6.91 -17.23 -0.39
CA LEU A 127 -6.20 -16.26 0.42
C LEU A 127 -7.21 -15.45 1.23
N ILE A 128 -7.14 -15.56 2.55
CA ILE A 128 -7.96 -14.80 3.47
C ILE A 128 -7.17 -13.60 3.95
N LYS A 129 -7.77 -12.41 3.90
CA LYS A 129 -7.20 -11.13 4.32
C LYS A 129 -8.14 -10.42 5.27
N ALA A 130 -7.63 -9.66 6.23
CA ALA A 130 -8.46 -8.74 7.00
C ALA A 130 -9.01 -7.63 6.08
N ALA A 131 -10.28 -7.28 6.28
CA ALA A 131 -10.94 -6.22 5.52
C ALA A 131 -10.24 -4.88 5.67
N ALA A 132 -9.79 -4.56 6.89
CA ALA A 132 -9.01 -3.37 7.18
C ALA A 132 -7.57 -3.78 7.54
N GLY A 133 -6.65 -3.62 6.62
CA GLY A 133 -5.23 -3.91 6.79
C GLY A 133 -4.49 -3.77 5.46
N GLY A 134 -3.22 -3.39 5.53
CA GLY A 134 -2.32 -3.26 4.38
C GLY A 134 -1.00 -4.01 4.63
N GLY A 135 -0.18 -4.14 3.58
CA GLY A 135 1.20 -4.60 3.68
C GLY A 135 1.38 -6.10 3.97
N GLY A 136 0.40 -6.94 3.64
CA GLY A 136 0.56 -8.41 3.74
C GLY A 136 0.51 -8.99 5.16
N LYS A 137 0.41 -8.16 6.18
CA LYS A 137 0.27 -8.63 7.57
C LYS A 137 -1.13 -9.19 7.79
N GLY A 138 -1.20 -10.45 8.27
CA GLY A 138 -2.48 -11.11 8.55
C GLY A 138 -3.12 -11.76 7.33
N MET A 139 -2.38 -12.09 6.27
CA MET A 139 -2.87 -12.97 5.21
C MET A 139 -2.71 -14.43 5.61
N ARG A 140 -3.69 -15.26 5.21
CA ARG A 140 -3.67 -16.70 5.41
C ARG A 140 -4.03 -17.43 4.13
N ILE A 141 -3.30 -18.49 3.83
CA ILE A 141 -3.60 -19.38 2.70
C ILE A 141 -4.35 -20.59 3.25
N VAL A 142 -5.55 -20.82 2.72
CA VAL A 142 -6.35 -22.03 2.99
C VAL A 142 -6.27 -22.91 1.76
N ARG A 143 -5.79 -24.13 1.94
CA ARG A 143 -5.50 -25.04 0.81
C ARG A 143 -6.64 -26.00 0.54
N GLN A 144 -7.44 -26.31 1.53
CA GLN A 144 -8.52 -27.30 1.48
C GLN A 144 -9.72 -26.86 2.33
N PRO A 145 -10.93 -27.32 1.99
CA PRO A 145 -12.16 -26.89 2.66
C PRO A 145 -12.17 -27.10 4.17
N GLU A 146 -11.58 -28.19 4.63
CA GLU A 146 -11.58 -28.60 6.03
C GLU A 146 -10.88 -27.60 6.95
N ASP A 147 -9.91 -26.84 6.39
CA ASP A 147 -9.14 -25.86 7.15
C ASP A 147 -9.85 -24.49 7.22
N LEU A 148 -10.87 -24.24 6.39
CA LEU A 148 -11.42 -22.90 6.17
C LEU A 148 -11.95 -22.28 7.47
N ALA A 149 -12.83 -22.97 8.17
CA ALA A 149 -13.48 -22.45 9.38
C ALA A 149 -12.44 -22.11 10.45
N SER A 150 -11.51 -23.03 10.72
CA SER A 150 -10.47 -22.83 11.73
C SER A 150 -9.53 -21.67 11.40
N GLN A 151 -9.18 -21.51 10.12
CA GLN A 151 -8.29 -20.43 9.67
C GLN A 151 -8.99 -19.07 9.72
N VAL A 152 -10.27 -18.98 9.37
CA VAL A 152 -11.07 -17.75 9.49
C VAL A 152 -11.22 -17.35 10.96
N GLU A 153 -11.59 -18.28 11.84
CA GLU A 153 -11.75 -18.02 13.27
C GLU A 153 -10.44 -17.52 13.91
N GLN A 154 -9.35 -18.23 13.69
CA GLN A 154 -8.02 -17.82 14.18
C GLN A 154 -7.60 -16.46 13.63
N HIS A 155 -7.95 -16.17 12.38
CA HIS A 155 -7.65 -14.89 11.75
C HIS A 155 -8.41 -13.74 12.41
N CYS A 156 -9.73 -13.89 12.59
CA CYS A 156 -10.60 -12.91 13.25
C CYS A 156 -10.18 -12.69 14.71
N HIS A 157 -9.93 -13.74 15.46
CA HIS A 157 -9.49 -13.66 16.85
C HIS A 157 -8.14 -12.92 17.00
N ARG A 158 -7.14 -13.28 16.19
CA ARG A 158 -5.80 -12.69 16.26
C ARG A 158 -5.78 -11.19 15.93
N LEU A 159 -6.63 -10.77 15.00
CA LEU A 159 -6.69 -9.36 14.55
C LEU A 159 -7.75 -8.55 15.30
N ARG A 160 -8.52 -9.17 16.21
CA ARG A 160 -9.68 -8.57 16.90
C ARG A 160 -10.66 -7.92 15.90
N ARG A 161 -10.90 -8.58 14.78
CA ARG A 161 -11.75 -8.11 13.67
C ARG A 161 -12.61 -9.25 13.17
N ALA A 162 -13.87 -8.94 12.85
CA ALA A 162 -14.88 -9.93 12.44
C ALA A 162 -15.02 -10.05 10.92
N GLU A 163 -14.34 -9.20 10.11
CA GLU A 163 -14.58 -9.14 8.67
C GLU A 163 -13.34 -9.56 7.88
N VAL A 164 -13.55 -10.39 6.87
CA VAL A 164 -12.51 -10.91 5.99
C VAL A 164 -12.80 -10.64 4.53
N ILE A 165 -11.76 -10.55 3.72
CA ILE A 165 -11.81 -10.59 2.26
C ILE A 165 -11.23 -11.92 1.81
N VAL A 166 -11.92 -12.60 0.91
CA VAL A 166 -11.51 -13.89 0.34
C VAL A 166 -11.14 -13.69 -1.12
N GLU A 167 -9.99 -14.20 -1.53
CA GLU A 167 -9.53 -14.16 -2.92
C GLU A 167 -8.97 -15.54 -3.32
N ARG A 168 -8.93 -15.84 -4.62
CA ARG A 168 -8.22 -17.02 -5.12
C ARG A 168 -6.74 -16.92 -4.72
N GLY A 169 -6.25 -17.92 -4.04
CA GLY A 169 -4.84 -17.99 -3.65
C GLY A 169 -3.95 -18.47 -4.80
N PRO A 170 -2.63 -18.32 -4.66
CA PRO A 170 -1.67 -18.83 -5.62
C PRO A 170 -1.65 -20.36 -5.57
N GLU A 171 -1.67 -21.00 -6.74
CA GLU A 171 -1.57 -22.46 -6.88
C GLU A 171 -0.20 -22.99 -6.41
N SER A 172 0.82 -22.12 -6.46
CA SER A 172 2.18 -22.41 -6.00
C SER A 172 2.79 -21.20 -5.30
N PRO A 173 3.61 -21.38 -4.24
CA PRO A 173 4.36 -20.31 -3.59
C PRO A 173 5.30 -19.54 -4.53
N ARG A 174 5.55 -20.06 -5.73
CA ARG A 174 6.47 -19.47 -6.72
C ARG A 174 5.80 -18.46 -7.66
N VAL A 175 4.48 -18.32 -7.64
CA VAL A 175 3.73 -17.44 -8.58
C VAL A 175 3.89 -15.95 -8.28
N TRP A 176 4.39 -15.57 -7.12
CA TRP A 176 4.67 -14.17 -6.76
C TRP A 176 6.06 -13.66 -7.20
N ARG A 177 6.76 -14.36 -8.07
CA ARG A 177 7.90 -13.75 -8.74
C ARG A 177 7.38 -12.83 -9.83
N PHE A 178 7.27 -11.55 -9.52
CA PHE A 178 7.31 -10.52 -10.56
C PHE A 178 8.55 -10.81 -11.41
N PRO A 179 8.44 -10.91 -12.74
CA PRO A 179 9.62 -10.93 -13.55
C PRO A 179 10.37 -9.61 -13.26
N ILE A 180 11.48 -9.72 -12.54
CA ILE A 180 12.44 -8.63 -12.49
C ILE A 180 12.89 -8.50 -13.95
N GLN A 181 12.47 -7.42 -14.62
CA GLN A 181 13.01 -7.14 -15.94
C GLN A 181 14.53 -7.11 -15.80
N PRO A 182 15.27 -7.83 -16.65
CA PRO A 182 16.72 -7.69 -16.66
C PRO A 182 17.05 -6.22 -16.93
N PRO A 183 18.13 -5.68 -16.34
CA PRO A 183 18.56 -4.33 -16.65
C PRO A 183 18.67 -4.19 -18.17
N LEU A 184 18.07 -3.15 -18.72
CA LEU A 184 18.23 -2.79 -20.11
C LEU A 184 19.73 -2.71 -20.36
N ALA A 185 20.25 -3.61 -21.19
CA ALA A 185 21.63 -3.50 -21.68
C ALA A 185 21.74 -2.20 -22.45
N GLY A 186 22.52 -1.26 -21.89
CA GLY A 186 22.90 0.00 -22.52
C GLY A 186 23.91 -0.22 -23.65
#